data_a22801b31185af2a28a954d531f4675c
#
_entry.id   a22801b31185af2a28a954d531f4675c
#
_cell.length_a   1.000
_cell.length_b   1.000
_cell.length_c   1.000
_cell.angle_alpha   90.00
_cell.angle_beta   90.00
_cell.angle_gamma   90.00
#
_symmetry.space_group_name_H-M   'P 1'
#
loop_
_entity.id
_entity.type
_entity.pdbx_description
1 polymer ?
#
loop_
_entity_poly.entity_id
_entity_poly.type
_entity_poly.pdbx_seq_one_letter_code
_entity_poly.pdbx_strand_id
1 'polypeptide(L)'
;KWKVKLDSYLPGKCIVDLKVMKSLREAHYAKDMGLMDFVRFWGYDIQAAVYQEVVRINTGERLPFYIAAASKEKVSDIEIIQIPQEWMNDCLSGMEMNVSKILSLKNGEIDPIRCEVCDWCKHTKILKAPIWPDNLIGEV
;
A
#
# COMPACT_ATOMS: atom_id res chain seq x y z
N LYS A 1 -10.59 -11.53 9.26
CA LYS A 1 -10.07 -12.71 8.54
C LYS A 1 -9.58 -12.28 7.17
N TRP A 2 -8.31 -12.54 6.85
CA TRP A 2 -7.71 -12.22 5.56
C TRP A 2 -7.82 -13.40 4.61
N LYS A 3 -8.00 -13.09 3.32
CA LYS A 3 -7.90 -14.05 2.22
C LYS A 3 -6.94 -13.49 1.19
N VAL A 4 -6.04 -14.33 0.69
CA VAL A 4 -5.10 -13.98 -0.38
C VAL A 4 -5.24 -14.97 -1.52
N LYS A 5 -4.92 -14.52 -2.73
CA LYS A 5 -4.80 -15.37 -3.91
C LYS A 5 -3.39 -15.15 -4.45
N LEU A 6 -2.55 -16.16 -4.32
CA LEU A 6 -1.18 -16.13 -4.81
C LEU A 6 -1.15 -16.51 -6.29
N ASP A 7 -0.37 -15.78 -7.10
CA ASP A 7 -0.17 -16.15 -8.51
C ASP A 7 0.70 -17.40 -8.60
N SER A 8 1.77 -17.46 -7.79
CA SER A 8 2.61 -18.66 -7.68
C SER A 8 3.12 -18.83 -6.25
N TYR A 9 2.97 -20.04 -5.74
CA TYR A 9 3.49 -20.45 -4.43
C TYR A 9 4.36 -21.69 -4.60
N LEU A 10 5.61 -21.58 -4.21
CA LEU A 10 6.60 -22.66 -4.23
C LEU A 10 6.92 -23.05 -2.78
N PRO A 11 6.28 -24.10 -2.23
CA PRO A 11 6.47 -24.51 -0.83
C PRO A 11 7.94 -24.70 -0.47
N GLY A 12 8.34 -24.17 0.69
CA GLY A 12 9.73 -24.21 1.17
C GLY A 12 10.72 -23.35 0.37
N LYS A 13 10.27 -22.59 -0.64
CA LYS A 13 11.16 -21.80 -1.52
C LYS A 13 10.79 -20.33 -1.55
N CYS A 14 9.65 -19.97 -2.14
CA CYS A 14 9.29 -18.56 -2.31
C CYS A 14 7.80 -18.38 -2.67
N ILE A 15 7.37 -17.11 -2.62
CA ILE A 15 6.11 -16.62 -3.17
C ILE A 15 6.47 -15.72 -4.35
N VAL A 16 5.76 -15.86 -5.47
CA VAL A 16 5.97 -15.03 -6.66
C VAL A 16 4.64 -14.42 -7.09
N ASP A 17 4.63 -13.14 -7.35
CA ASP A 17 3.49 -12.38 -7.85
C ASP A 17 3.84 -11.80 -9.22
N LEU A 18 2.92 -11.90 -10.18
CA LEU A 18 3.14 -11.45 -11.55
C LEU A 18 2.61 -10.03 -11.74
N LYS A 19 3.46 -9.12 -12.22
CA LYS A 19 3.06 -7.75 -12.56
C LYS A 19 3.38 -7.41 -14.01
N VAL A 20 2.39 -6.87 -14.70
CA VAL A 20 2.56 -6.33 -16.04
C VAL A 20 2.17 -4.87 -16.05
N MET A 21 3.09 -3.97 -16.41
CA MET A 21 2.92 -2.53 -16.33
C MET A 21 3.46 -1.79 -17.55
N LYS A 22 3.25 -0.48 -17.61
CA LYS A 22 3.69 0.34 -18.73
C LYS A 22 5.21 0.33 -18.90
N SER A 23 5.94 0.61 -17.81
CA SER A 23 7.40 0.60 -17.73
C SER A 23 7.85 0.18 -16.34
N LEU A 24 8.99 -0.51 -16.24
CA LEU A 24 9.59 -0.91 -14.96
C LEU A 24 10.53 0.16 -14.39
N ARG A 25 10.97 1.11 -15.22
CA ARG A 25 11.98 2.13 -14.86
C ARG A 25 11.38 3.52 -14.62
N GLU A 26 10.06 3.67 -14.78
CA GLU A 26 9.39 4.94 -14.54
C GLU A 26 9.39 5.28 -13.04
N ALA A 27 9.92 6.47 -12.70
CA ALA A 27 9.83 6.99 -11.36
C ALA A 27 8.48 7.69 -11.17
N HIS A 28 7.84 7.46 -10.03
CA HIS A 28 6.54 8.01 -9.66
C HIS A 28 6.71 9.03 -8.54
N TYR A 29 6.05 10.17 -8.65
CA TYR A 29 6.08 11.19 -7.61
C TYR A 29 4.84 11.10 -6.71
N ALA A 30 5.06 10.95 -5.42
CA ALA A 30 4.02 11.06 -4.39
C ALA A 30 4.27 12.32 -3.55
N LYS A 31 3.24 13.16 -3.34
CA LYS A 31 3.36 14.50 -2.70
C LYS A 31 4.14 14.46 -1.37
N ASP A 32 3.85 13.46 -0.54
CA ASP A 32 4.41 13.38 0.82
C ASP A 32 5.64 12.45 0.94
N MET A 33 6.01 11.74 -0.14
CA MET A 33 7.06 10.72 -0.13
C MET A 33 8.15 10.95 -1.19
N GLY A 34 7.96 11.94 -2.08
CA GLY A 34 8.91 12.23 -3.15
C GLY A 34 8.89 11.23 -4.31
N LEU A 35 10.04 11.00 -4.93
CA LEU A 35 10.19 10.03 -6.03
C LEU A 35 10.27 8.61 -5.48
N MET A 36 9.46 7.74 -6.06
CA MET A 36 9.34 6.34 -5.67
C MET A 36 9.47 5.42 -6.89
N ASP A 37 9.95 4.21 -6.61
CA ASP A 37 9.82 3.09 -7.55
C ASP A 37 8.36 2.62 -7.63
N PHE A 38 8.05 1.85 -8.66
CA PHE A 38 6.69 1.36 -8.88
C PHE A 38 6.19 0.40 -7.79
N VAL A 39 7.08 -0.31 -7.10
CA VAL A 39 6.70 -1.28 -6.06
C VAL A 39 6.03 -0.55 -4.90
N ARG A 40 6.69 0.46 -4.36
CA ARG A 40 6.16 1.27 -3.25
C ARG A 40 5.04 2.19 -3.69
N PHE A 41 5.15 2.79 -4.88
CA PHE A 41 4.11 3.69 -5.40
C PHE A 41 2.75 3.01 -5.54
N TRP A 42 2.72 1.75 -6.00
CA TRP A 42 1.48 0.98 -6.16
C TRP A 42 1.15 0.09 -4.95
N GLY A 43 1.93 0.16 -3.86
CA GLY A 43 1.71 -0.61 -2.64
C GLY A 43 1.92 -2.12 -2.80
N TYR A 44 2.80 -2.55 -3.71
CA TYR A 44 3.11 -3.97 -3.88
C TYR A 44 3.96 -4.53 -2.75
N ASP A 45 4.68 -3.68 -2.02
CA ASP A 45 5.32 -4.00 -0.75
C ASP A 45 4.30 -4.36 0.33
N ILE A 46 3.17 -3.63 0.41
CA ILE A 46 2.06 -3.95 1.31
C ILE A 46 1.41 -5.28 0.91
N GLN A 47 1.18 -5.50 -0.38
CA GLN A 47 0.67 -6.78 -0.88
C GLN A 47 1.61 -7.93 -0.51
N ALA A 48 2.91 -7.77 -0.73
CA ALA A 48 3.93 -8.77 -0.40
C ALA A 48 3.93 -9.10 1.11
N ALA A 49 3.86 -8.07 1.96
CA ALA A 49 3.80 -8.21 3.41
C ALA A 49 2.59 -9.06 3.86
N VAL A 50 1.40 -8.72 3.35
CA VAL A 50 0.17 -9.45 3.68
C VAL A 50 0.23 -10.89 3.18
N TYR A 51 0.69 -11.10 1.96
CA TYR A 51 0.75 -12.44 1.37
C TYR A 51 1.74 -13.33 2.11
N GLN A 52 2.93 -12.81 2.42
CA GLN A 52 3.94 -13.52 3.19
C GLN A 52 3.41 -13.87 4.59
N GLU A 53 2.75 -12.94 5.27
CA GLU A 53 2.24 -13.16 6.62
C GLU A 53 1.10 -14.20 6.62
N VAL A 54 0.20 -14.18 5.65
CA VAL A 54 -0.84 -15.20 5.53
C VAL A 54 -0.24 -16.58 5.27
N VAL A 55 0.79 -16.68 4.43
CA VAL A 55 1.52 -17.94 4.23
C VAL A 55 2.19 -18.38 5.53
N ARG A 56 2.90 -17.47 6.20
CA ARG A 56 3.57 -17.77 7.48
C ARG A 56 2.61 -18.31 8.55
N ILE A 57 1.44 -17.69 8.69
CA ILE A 57 0.43 -18.14 9.67
C ILE A 57 -0.10 -19.54 9.34
N ASN A 58 -0.22 -19.89 8.07
CA ASN A 58 -0.79 -21.17 7.66
C ASN A 58 0.24 -22.30 7.57
N THR A 59 1.51 -21.99 7.32
CA THR A 59 2.56 -23.01 7.08
C THR A 59 3.67 -23.01 8.13
N GLY A 60 3.79 -21.93 8.92
CA GLY A 60 4.92 -21.69 9.82
C GLY A 60 6.17 -21.13 9.11
N GLU A 61 6.19 -21.07 7.79
CA GLU A 61 7.35 -20.68 6.99
C GLU A 61 7.29 -19.22 6.56
N ARG A 62 8.37 -18.46 6.80
CA ARG A 62 8.55 -17.12 6.25
C ARG A 62 9.39 -17.20 4.98
N LEU A 63 8.72 -17.24 3.84
CA LEU A 63 9.35 -17.38 2.54
C LEU A 63 9.68 -16.02 1.91
N PRO A 64 10.77 -15.90 1.12
CA PRO A 64 11.03 -14.69 0.35
C PRO A 64 9.91 -14.41 -0.65
N PHE A 65 9.66 -13.14 -0.89
CA PHE A 65 8.65 -12.68 -1.85
C PHE A 65 9.31 -12.02 -3.06
N TYR A 66 8.91 -12.44 -4.23
CA TYR A 66 9.39 -11.91 -5.50
C TYR A 66 8.24 -11.36 -6.34
N ILE A 67 8.51 -10.29 -7.08
CA ILE A 67 7.68 -9.82 -8.18
C ILE A 67 8.34 -10.23 -9.49
N ALA A 68 7.66 -11.04 -10.30
CA ALA A 68 8.01 -11.27 -11.68
C ALA A 68 7.34 -10.18 -12.52
N ALA A 69 8.12 -9.22 -12.97
CA ALA A 69 7.62 -8.02 -13.63
C ALA A 69 7.93 -8.02 -15.14
N ALA A 70 6.97 -7.55 -15.95
CA ALA A 70 7.15 -7.31 -17.36
C ALA A 70 6.58 -5.95 -17.79
N SER A 71 7.24 -5.25 -18.71
CA SER A 71 6.73 -4.01 -19.28
C SER A 71 5.93 -4.23 -20.55
N LYS A 72 5.03 -3.27 -20.86
CA LYS A 72 4.27 -3.21 -22.13
C LYS A 72 4.96 -2.34 -23.19
N GLU A 73 6.25 -2.10 -23.04
CA GLU A 73 7.05 -1.35 -23.99
C GLU A 73 7.20 -2.13 -25.30
N LYS A 74 7.56 -1.43 -26.39
CA LYS A 74 7.76 -2.07 -27.72
C LYS A 74 8.76 -3.24 -27.67
N VAL A 75 9.79 -3.08 -26.86
CA VAL A 75 10.69 -4.17 -26.42
C VAL A 75 10.44 -4.33 -24.94
N SER A 76 9.83 -5.44 -24.54
CA SER A 76 9.46 -5.66 -23.13
C SER A 76 10.70 -5.80 -22.26
N ASP A 77 10.77 -5.01 -21.19
CA ASP A 77 11.70 -5.19 -20.08
C ASP A 77 11.12 -6.25 -19.13
N ILE A 78 11.94 -7.13 -18.61
CA ILE A 78 11.54 -8.19 -17.67
C ILE A 78 12.51 -8.24 -16.50
N GLU A 79 11.98 -8.32 -15.29
CA GLU A 79 12.77 -8.39 -14.07
C GLU A 79 12.16 -9.35 -13.03
N ILE A 80 13.02 -9.92 -12.19
CA ILE A 80 12.63 -10.59 -10.95
C ILE A 80 13.10 -9.71 -9.80
N ILE A 81 12.15 -9.16 -9.05
CA ILE A 81 12.40 -8.19 -7.99
C ILE A 81 12.13 -8.85 -6.66
N GLN A 82 13.13 -8.96 -5.82
CA GLN A 82 12.95 -9.41 -4.44
C GLN A 82 12.50 -8.25 -3.57
N ILE A 83 11.41 -8.44 -2.83
CA ILE A 83 10.95 -7.44 -1.87
C ILE A 83 11.75 -7.58 -0.57
N PRO A 84 12.42 -6.49 -0.10
CA PRO A 84 13.18 -6.53 1.14
C PRO A 84 12.30 -6.91 2.34
N GLN A 85 12.81 -7.77 3.21
CA GLN A 85 12.06 -8.20 4.40
C GLN A 85 11.74 -7.04 5.34
N GLU A 86 12.62 -6.05 5.42
CA GLU A 86 12.42 -4.84 6.23
C GLU A 86 11.19 -4.08 5.76
N TRP A 87 11.02 -3.87 4.45
CA TRP A 87 9.84 -3.19 3.91
C TRP A 87 8.55 -3.91 4.28
N MET A 88 8.55 -5.24 4.16
CA MET A 88 7.38 -6.04 4.54
C MET A 88 7.07 -5.96 6.05
N ASN A 89 8.09 -5.93 6.89
CA ASN A 89 7.92 -5.77 8.33
C ASN A 89 7.34 -4.39 8.69
N ASP A 90 7.85 -3.32 8.07
CA ASP A 90 7.36 -1.95 8.27
C ASP A 90 5.90 -1.81 7.82
N CYS A 91 5.56 -2.40 6.67
CA CYS A 91 4.18 -2.44 6.18
C CYS A 91 3.24 -3.14 7.17
N LEU A 92 3.62 -4.29 7.73
CA LEU A 92 2.80 -5.01 8.71
C LEU A 92 2.58 -4.19 9.98
N SER A 93 3.64 -3.57 10.52
CA SER A 93 3.54 -2.71 11.71
C SER A 93 2.60 -1.53 11.47
N GLY A 94 2.70 -0.87 10.31
CA GLY A 94 1.80 0.21 9.93
C GLY A 94 0.35 -0.25 9.76
N MET A 95 0.15 -1.45 9.22
CA MET A 95 -1.19 -2.03 9.05
C MET A 95 -1.86 -2.35 10.38
N GLU A 96 -1.14 -2.89 11.37
CA GLU A 96 -1.69 -3.20 12.70
C GLU A 96 -2.26 -1.94 13.37
N MET A 97 -1.52 -0.82 13.32
CA MET A 97 -2.01 0.46 13.83
C MET A 97 -3.25 0.95 13.07
N ASN A 98 -3.22 0.88 11.74
CA ASN A 98 -4.31 1.34 10.90
C ASN A 98 -5.57 0.48 11.04
N VAL A 99 -5.44 -0.84 11.17
CA VAL A 99 -6.58 -1.75 11.39
C VAL A 99 -7.27 -1.44 12.70
N SER A 100 -6.53 -1.23 13.79
CA SER A 100 -7.08 -0.84 15.08
C SER A 100 -7.87 0.45 14.98
N LYS A 101 -7.32 1.48 14.34
CA LYS A 101 -7.99 2.75 14.10
C LYS A 101 -9.27 2.60 13.25
N ILE A 102 -9.21 1.79 12.19
CA ILE A 102 -10.40 1.51 11.36
C ILE A 102 -11.49 0.80 12.16
N LEU A 103 -11.13 -0.13 13.04
CA LEU A 103 -12.09 -0.81 13.90
C LEU A 103 -12.76 0.17 14.88
N SER A 104 -11.99 1.03 15.53
CA SER A 104 -12.53 2.06 16.42
C SER A 104 -13.47 3.04 15.70
N LEU A 105 -13.12 3.44 14.45
CA LEU A 105 -14.00 4.24 13.58
C LEU A 105 -15.30 3.49 13.25
N LYS A 106 -15.22 2.20 12.89
CA LYS A 106 -16.40 1.37 12.56
C LYS A 106 -17.30 1.14 13.76
N ASN A 107 -16.73 1.05 14.96
CA ASN A 107 -17.46 0.88 16.20
C ASN A 107 -18.05 2.20 16.74
N GLY A 108 -17.72 3.33 16.12
CA GLY A 108 -18.15 4.67 16.59
C GLY A 108 -17.44 5.13 17.86
N GLU A 109 -16.30 4.54 18.19
CA GLU A 109 -15.48 4.91 19.36
C GLU A 109 -14.71 6.22 19.13
N ILE A 110 -14.39 6.50 17.88
CA ILE A 110 -13.73 7.73 17.42
C ILE A 110 -14.41 8.26 16.17
N ASP A 111 -14.38 9.58 16.00
CA ASP A 111 -14.88 10.23 14.78
C ASP A 111 -13.83 10.20 13.65
N PRO A 112 -14.26 10.09 12.38
CA PRO A 112 -13.34 10.17 11.24
C PRO A 112 -12.72 11.57 11.16
N ILE A 113 -11.39 11.59 11.00
CA ILE A 113 -10.65 12.84 10.75
C ILE A 113 -10.99 13.34 9.37
N ARG A 114 -11.46 14.59 9.28
CA ARG A 114 -11.75 15.25 8.01
C ARG A 114 -10.49 15.98 7.52
N CYS A 115 -10.08 15.70 6.28
CA CYS A 115 -8.96 16.41 5.67
C CYS A 115 -9.37 17.77 5.07
N GLU A 116 -10.68 18.06 4.97
CA GLU A 116 -11.31 19.26 4.41
C GLU A 116 -10.98 19.58 2.94
N VAL A 117 -10.16 18.77 2.27
CA VAL A 117 -9.69 19.00 0.89
C VAL A 117 -10.12 17.94 -0.11
N CYS A 118 -10.44 16.70 0.29
CA CYS A 118 -10.93 15.67 -0.62
C CYS A 118 -12.39 15.88 -1.00
N ASP A 119 -12.83 15.24 -2.08
CA ASP A 119 -14.17 15.42 -2.61
C ASP A 119 -15.27 15.03 -1.62
N TRP A 120 -15.05 13.96 -0.83
CA TRP A 120 -16.00 13.58 0.21
C TRP A 120 -16.12 14.65 1.30
N CYS A 121 -15.00 15.20 1.79
CA CYS A 121 -15.04 16.28 2.78
C CYS A 121 -15.70 17.54 2.23
N LYS A 122 -15.43 17.92 0.98
CA LYS A 122 -16.07 19.06 0.32
C LYS A 122 -17.58 18.84 0.17
N HIS A 123 -17.99 17.67 -0.32
CA HIS A 123 -19.40 17.33 -0.55
C HIS A 123 -20.21 17.26 0.74
N THR A 124 -19.62 16.79 1.83
CA THR A 124 -20.26 16.63 3.14
C THR A 124 -19.96 17.79 4.11
N LYS A 125 -19.46 18.92 3.61
CA LYS A 125 -19.07 20.06 4.44
C LYS A 125 -20.29 20.76 5.02
N ILE A 126 -20.29 20.91 6.35
CA ILE A 126 -21.26 21.70 7.08
C ILE A 126 -20.53 22.92 7.64
N LEU A 127 -20.97 24.12 7.24
CA LEU A 127 -20.40 25.36 7.74
C LEU A 127 -20.88 25.59 9.19
N LYS A 128 -19.94 25.60 10.12
CA LYS A 128 -20.23 25.83 11.56
C LYS A 128 -19.89 27.25 12.02
N ALA A 129 -18.80 27.80 11.46
CA ALA A 129 -18.30 29.15 11.77
C ALA A 129 -17.52 29.71 10.59
N PRO A 130 -17.34 31.05 10.50
CA PRO A 130 -16.39 31.66 9.60
C PRO A 130 -14.95 31.20 9.89
N ILE A 131 -14.13 31.11 8.85
CA ILE A 131 -12.72 30.80 8.97
C ILE A 131 -11.89 32.01 8.53
N TRP A 132 -10.64 32.07 8.98
CA TRP A 132 -9.69 33.08 8.56
C TRP A 132 -9.08 32.70 7.18
N PRO A 133 -8.66 33.70 6.35
CA PRO A 133 -8.05 33.42 5.06
C PRO A 133 -6.84 32.48 5.11
N ASP A 134 -6.05 32.55 6.18
CA ASP A 134 -4.86 31.71 6.38
C ASP A 134 -5.22 30.21 6.50
N ASN A 135 -6.44 29.89 6.94
CA ASN A 135 -6.94 28.52 7.00
C ASN A 135 -7.31 27.94 5.62
N LEU A 136 -7.32 28.76 4.56
CA LEU A 136 -7.57 28.30 3.19
C LEU A 136 -6.33 27.70 2.54
N ILE A 137 -5.15 28.09 3.05
CA ILE A 137 -3.87 27.55 2.62
C ILE A 137 -3.53 26.43 3.61
N GLY A 138 -3.74 25.18 3.20
CA GLY A 138 -3.30 24.04 4.01
C GLY A 138 -1.79 24.12 4.26
N GLU A 139 -1.34 23.67 5.42
CA GLU A 139 0.08 23.51 5.69
C GLU A 139 0.72 22.71 4.55
N VAL A 140 1.71 23.30 3.88
CA VAL A 140 2.47 22.75 2.74
C VAL A 140 3.48 21.75 3.25
#